data_f7e65faf955a79c9b00fba55c599c74d
#
_entry.id   f7e65faf955a79c9b00fba55c599c74d
#
_cell.length_a   1.000
_cell.length_b   1.000
_cell.length_c   1.000
_cell.angle_alpha   90.00
_cell.angle_beta   90.00
_cell.angle_gamma   90.00
#
_symmetry.space_group_name_H-M   'P 1'
#
loop_
_entity.id
_entity.type
_entity.pdbx_description
1 polymer ?
#
loop_
_entity_poly.entity_id
_entity_poly.type
_entity_poly.pdbx_seq_one_letter_code
_entity_poly.pdbx_strand_id
1 'polypeptide(L)'
;LEGRKNGVRFDYDSILPLYNRNSLQVRAQTTNDNQVYDMKFSGALAFVQNVEQFISKPAKERVVSIRFSQDDLDETYEAWKNLKTYSPEQLAGIGHYVLSHRAHFEKNINEVIEKQASYFRDNGVGIDRVAKNHAVAYAGAALLAELVKPTIHTGESLQAYTLKAAMSKIETS
;
A
#
# COMPACT_ATOMS: atom_id res chain seq x y z
N LEU A 1 -16.19 4.40 -2.11
CA LEU A 1 -17.47 3.68 -2.05
C LEU A 1 -18.10 3.91 -0.68
N GLU A 2 -18.73 5.06 -0.49
CA GLU A 2 -19.71 5.24 0.58
C GLU A 2 -20.97 4.43 0.23
N GLY A 3 -20.83 3.12 0.29
CA GLY A 3 -21.90 2.19 -0.03
C GLY A 3 -22.80 1.93 1.16
N ARG A 4 -23.54 2.92 1.64
CA ARG A 4 -24.77 2.67 2.38
C ARG A 4 -25.91 2.45 1.40
N LYS A 5 -26.02 1.25 0.86
CA LYS A 5 -27.32 0.73 0.43
C LYS A 5 -27.74 -0.31 1.47
N ASN A 6 -28.82 -0.05 2.17
CA ASN A 6 -29.53 -0.97 3.07
C ASN A 6 -28.82 -1.43 4.35
N GLY A 7 -27.98 -0.61 4.96
CA GLY A 7 -27.40 -0.92 6.27
C GLY A 7 -26.36 -2.04 6.31
N VAL A 8 -26.01 -2.66 5.17
CA VAL A 8 -24.99 -3.68 5.09
C VAL A 8 -23.61 -3.00 5.01
N ARG A 9 -22.82 -3.17 6.06
CA ARG A 9 -21.45 -2.71 6.10
C ARG A 9 -20.59 -3.66 5.26
N PHE A 10 -19.69 -3.11 4.42
CA PHE A 10 -18.73 -3.94 3.69
C PHE A 10 -17.81 -4.67 4.69
N ASP A 11 -17.72 -5.97 4.53
CA ASP A 11 -16.82 -6.80 5.33
C ASP A 11 -15.42 -6.81 4.71
N TYR A 12 -14.52 -6.02 5.30
CA TYR A 12 -13.13 -5.93 4.86
C TYR A 12 -12.33 -7.21 5.13
N ASP A 13 -12.77 -8.07 6.03
CA ASP A 13 -12.12 -9.34 6.29
C ASP A 13 -12.30 -10.32 5.13
N SER A 14 -13.36 -10.16 4.35
CA SER A 14 -13.60 -10.96 3.15
C SER A 14 -12.51 -10.83 2.08
N ILE A 15 -11.69 -9.77 2.12
CA ILE A 15 -10.58 -9.57 1.17
C ILE A 15 -9.24 -10.14 1.66
N LEU A 16 -9.17 -10.68 2.88
CA LEU A 16 -7.93 -11.26 3.42
C LEU A 16 -7.31 -12.36 2.54
N PRO A 17 -8.09 -13.22 1.84
CA PRO A 17 -7.52 -14.19 0.92
C PRO A 17 -6.65 -13.58 -0.18
N LEU A 18 -6.96 -12.36 -0.62
CA LEU A 18 -6.19 -11.67 -1.67
C LEU A 18 -4.75 -11.35 -1.25
N TYR A 19 -4.53 -11.13 0.04
CA TYR A 19 -3.19 -10.90 0.57
C TYR A 19 -2.24 -12.09 0.26
N ASN A 20 -2.77 -13.30 0.32
CA ASN A 20 -2.02 -14.51 0.01
C ASN A 20 -2.10 -14.88 -1.50
N ARG A 21 -2.55 -13.96 -2.34
CA ARG A 21 -2.79 -14.18 -3.77
C ARG A 21 -3.76 -15.34 -4.06
N ASN A 22 -4.66 -15.59 -3.13
CA ASN A 22 -5.74 -16.54 -3.31
C ASN A 22 -6.92 -15.87 -4.02
N SER A 23 -7.81 -16.66 -4.58
CA SER A 23 -9.03 -16.14 -5.16
C SER A 23 -10.00 -15.65 -4.09
N LEU A 24 -10.72 -14.55 -4.40
CA LEU A 24 -11.85 -14.10 -3.60
C LEU A 24 -13.06 -15.02 -3.75
N GLN A 25 -13.22 -15.59 -4.92
CA GLN A 25 -14.39 -16.36 -5.26
C GLN A 25 -14.02 -17.46 -6.25
N VAL A 26 -14.36 -18.68 -5.88
CA VAL A 26 -14.29 -19.84 -6.76
C VAL A 26 -15.66 -19.97 -7.41
N ARG A 27 -15.73 -19.90 -8.74
CA ARG A 27 -16.95 -20.11 -9.50
C ARG A 27 -16.92 -21.47 -10.18
N ALA A 28 -17.93 -22.29 -9.95
CA ALA A 28 -18.16 -23.47 -10.76
C ALA A 28 -18.48 -23.03 -12.19
N GLN A 29 -17.84 -23.63 -13.17
CA GLN A 29 -18.24 -23.46 -14.56
C GLN A 29 -19.52 -24.26 -14.81
N THR A 30 -20.39 -23.71 -15.63
CA THR A 30 -21.63 -24.39 -16.08
C THR A 30 -21.33 -25.48 -17.12
N THR A 31 -20.20 -26.14 -17.02
CA THR A 31 -19.82 -27.28 -17.87
C THR A 31 -20.07 -28.57 -17.13
N ASN A 32 -20.44 -29.62 -17.86
CA ASN A 32 -20.74 -30.95 -17.30
C ASN A 32 -19.57 -31.61 -16.54
N ASP A 33 -18.39 -30.97 -16.53
CA ASP A 33 -17.14 -31.55 -16.02
C ASP A 33 -16.79 -31.09 -14.59
N ASN A 34 -17.69 -30.41 -13.87
CA ASN A 34 -17.45 -29.85 -12.55
C ASN A 34 -16.14 -29.02 -12.45
N GLN A 35 -15.73 -28.40 -13.52
CA GLN A 35 -14.54 -27.57 -13.53
C GLN A 35 -14.77 -26.30 -12.72
N VAL A 36 -13.80 -25.97 -11.88
CA VAL A 36 -13.80 -24.78 -11.04
C VAL A 36 -12.80 -23.78 -11.61
N TYR A 37 -13.27 -22.58 -11.89
CA TYR A 37 -12.40 -21.51 -12.32
C TYR A 37 -11.89 -20.71 -11.11
N ASP A 38 -10.60 -20.81 -10.86
CA ASP A 38 -9.92 -20.13 -9.77
C ASP A 38 -9.16 -18.90 -10.30
N MET A 39 -9.73 -17.72 -10.12
CA MET A 39 -9.05 -16.46 -10.47
C MET A 39 -8.16 -16.00 -9.34
N LYS A 40 -6.85 -16.23 -9.47
CA LYS A 40 -5.87 -15.73 -8.52
C LYS A 40 -5.69 -14.21 -8.68
N PHE A 41 -5.73 -13.52 -7.57
CA PHE A 41 -5.44 -12.09 -7.54
C PHE A 41 -3.93 -11.84 -7.62
N SER A 42 -3.51 -11.05 -8.59
CA SER A 42 -2.09 -10.69 -8.79
C SER A 42 -1.80 -9.18 -8.67
N GLY A 43 -2.82 -8.40 -8.33
CA GLY A 43 -2.72 -6.95 -8.22
C GLY A 43 -2.40 -6.45 -6.81
N ALA A 44 -2.45 -5.14 -6.64
CA ALA A 44 -2.47 -4.46 -5.36
C ALA A 44 -3.83 -3.77 -5.17
N LEU A 45 -4.28 -3.66 -3.93
CA LEU A 45 -5.50 -2.93 -3.56
C LEU A 45 -5.15 -1.68 -2.78
N ALA A 46 -5.74 -0.58 -3.16
CA ALA A 46 -5.69 0.66 -2.41
C ALA A 46 -7.10 1.09 -2.03
N PHE A 47 -7.28 1.47 -0.76
CA PHE A 47 -8.53 2.00 -0.24
C PHE A 47 -8.30 3.43 0.21
N VAL A 48 -9.15 4.34 -0.25
CA VAL A 48 -9.17 5.73 0.20
C VAL A 48 -10.46 5.93 1.00
N GLN A 49 -10.33 6.30 2.26
CA GLN A 49 -11.46 6.42 3.17
C GLN A 49 -11.16 7.38 4.32
N ASN A 50 -12.20 8.01 4.86
CA ASN A 50 -12.05 8.99 5.94
C ASN A 50 -11.81 8.32 7.31
N VAL A 51 -12.20 7.05 7.47
CA VAL A 51 -12.08 6.31 8.73
C VAL A 51 -11.56 4.92 8.45
N GLU A 52 -10.60 4.45 9.23
CA GLU A 52 -10.12 3.08 9.13
C GLU A 52 -11.24 2.08 9.43
N GLN A 53 -11.51 1.21 8.46
CA GLN A 53 -12.61 0.24 8.52
C GLN A 53 -12.16 -1.18 8.88
N PHE A 54 -10.86 -1.45 8.89
CA PHE A 54 -10.32 -2.76 9.25
C PHE A 54 -10.46 -2.98 10.76
N ILE A 55 -11.27 -3.97 11.14
CA ILE A 55 -11.61 -4.22 12.55
C ILE A 55 -10.76 -5.35 13.11
N SER A 56 -10.62 -6.46 12.35
CA SER A 56 -9.89 -7.62 12.83
C SER A 56 -8.38 -7.38 12.89
N LYS A 57 -7.74 -7.96 13.90
CA LYS A 57 -6.29 -7.93 14.04
C LYS A 57 -5.57 -8.48 12.80
N PRO A 58 -5.98 -9.63 12.22
CA PRO A 58 -5.37 -10.14 11.00
C PRO A 58 -5.46 -9.20 9.80
N ALA A 59 -6.55 -8.43 9.66
CA ALA A 59 -6.68 -7.45 8.60
C ALA A 59 -5.76 -6.25 8.83
N LYS A 60 -5.72 -5.71 10.04
CA LYS A 60 -4.85 -4.58 10.41
C LYS A 60 -3.38 -4.86 10.16
N GLU A 61 -2.90 -6.07 10.47
CA GLU A 61 -1.50 -6.47 10.25
C GLU A 61 -1.13 -6.58 8.76
N ARG A 62 -2.11 -6.73 7.86
CA ARG A 62 -1.90 -6.89 6.42
C ARG A 62 -1.99 -5.58 5.63
N VAL A 63 -2.47 -4.52 6.28
CA VAL A 63 -2.72 -3.23 5.63
C VAL A 63 -1.65 -2.23 6.05
N VAL A 64 -1.05 -1.57 5.08
CA VAL A 64 -0.26 -0.35 5.32
C VAL A 64 -1.21 0.83 5.27
N SER A 65 -1.35 1.54 6.39
CA SER A 65 -2.20 2.73 6.48
C SER A 65 -1.35 3.99 6.36
N ILE A 66 -1.71 4.84 5.42
CA ILE A 66 -1.14 6.19 5.29
C ILE A 66 -2.24 7.15 5.69
N ARG A 67 -1.96 8.01 6.66
CA ARG A 67 -2.90 9.02 7.16
C ARG A 67 -2.44 10.40 6.73
N PHE A 68 -3.37 11.19 6.26
CA PHE A 68 -3.18 12.60 5.97
C PHE A 68 -3.95 13.41 7.01
N SER A 69 -3.28 14.34 7.66
CA SER A 69 -3.89 15.32 8.57
C SER A 69 -4.32 16.58 7.79
N GLN A 70 -5.04 17.48 8.46
CA GLN A 70 -5.35 18.79 7.88
C GLN A 70 -4.07 19.61 7.70
N ASP A 71 -3.12 19.51 8.64
CA ASP A 71 -1.84 20.21 8.56
C ASP A 71 -1.05 19.77 7.31
N ASP A 72 -1.01 18.46 7.01
CA ASP A 72 -0.39 17.92 5.79
C ASP A 72 -1.04 18.50 4.52
N LEU A 73 -2.37 18.69 4.54
CA LEU A 73 -3.11 19.27 3.42
C LEU A 73 -2.81 20.76 3.25
N ASP A 74 -2.71 21.49 4.35
CA ASP A 74 -2.44 22.94 4.33
C ASP A 74 -1.01 23.22 3.82
N GLU A 75 -0.03 22.45 4.25
CA GLU A 75 1.36 22.53 3.76
C GLU A 75 1.49 22.18 2.27
N THR A 76 0.67 21.28 1.77
CA THR A 76 0.74 20.80 0.39
C THR A 76 -0.26 21.50 -0.55
N TYR A 77 -1.05 22.47 -0.07
CA TYR A 77 -2.14 23.09 -0.82
C TYR A 77 -1.67 23.72 -2.14
N GLU A 78 -0.54 24.42 -2.13
CA GLU A 78 0.02 25.02 -3.36
C GLU A 78 0.53 23.95 -4.34
N ALA A 79 1.14 22.87 -3.82
CA ALA A 79 1.54 21.74 -4.66
C ALA A 79 0.33 21.06 -5.30
N TRP A 80 -0.78 20.92 -4.58
CA TRP A 80 -2.03 20.38 -5.10
C TRP A 80 -2.67 21.27 -6.17
N LYS A 81 -2.64 22.61 -6.01
CA LYS A 81 -3.08 23.53 -7.06
C LYS A 81 -2.25 23.36 -8.33
N ASN A 82 -0.93 23.27 -8.17
CA ASN A 82 -0.02 23.03 -9.28
C ASN A 82 -0.31 21.69 -9.97
N LEU A 83 -0.57 20.63 -9.20
CA LEU A 83 -0.91 19.32 -9.75
C LEU A 83 -2.13 19.37 -10.66
N LYS A 84 -3.14 20.21 -10.34
CA LYS A 84 -4.35 20.39 -11.15
C LYS A 84 -4.10 21.08 -12.49
N THR A 85 -2.96 21.72 -12.69
CA THR A 85 -2.62 22.36 -13.96
C THR A 85 -2.12 21.35 -15.00
N TYR A 86 -1.74 20.14 -14.57
CA TYR A 86 -1.26 19.10 -15.47
C TYR A 86 -2.43 18.35 -16.12
N SER A 87 -2.30 18.02 -17.39
CA SER A 87 -3.27 17.19 -18.08
C SER A 87 -3.17 15.71 -17.61
N PRO A 88 -4.22 14.91 -17.80
CA PRO A 88 -4.17 13.47 -17.50
C PRO A 88 -3.01 12.77 -18.22
N GLU A 89 -2.67 13.17 -19.44
CA GLU A 89 -1.57 12.60 -20.23
C GLU A 89 -0.21 12.94 -19.62
N GLN A 90 -0.03 14.16 -19.11
CA GLN A 90 1.18 14.55 -18.39
C GLN A 90 1.36 13.77 -17.09
N LEU A 91 0.26 13.57 -16.35
CA LEU A 91 0.28 12.76 -15.13
C LEU A 91 0.54 11.27 -15.42
N ALA A 92 -0.02 10.76 -16.53
CA ALA A 92 0.25 9.40 -16.99
C ALA A 92 1.73 9.19 -17.35
N GLY A 93 2.43 10.23 -17.77
CA GLY A 93 3.86 10.21 -18.02
C GLY A 93 4.71 9.76 -16.83
N ILE A 94 4.26 10.05 -15.60
CA ILE A 94 4.92 9.58 -14.37
C ILE A 94 4.89 8.05 -14.30
N GLY A 95 3.73 7.45 -14.54
CA GLY A 95 3.58 5.99 -14.57
C GLY A 95 4.46 5.35 -15.66
N HIS A 96 4.50 5.94 -16.85
CA HIS A 96 5.35 5.47 -17.94
C HIS A 96 6.84 5.57 -17.58
N TYR A 97 7.26 6.66 -16.95
CA TYR A 97 8.63 6.83 -16.48
C TYR A 97 9.03 5.74 -15.48
N VAL A 98 8.18 5.47 -14.48
CA VAL A 98 8.42 4.39 -13.51
C VAL A 98 8.51 3.03 -14.19
N LEU A 99 7.60 2.73 -15.13
CA LEU A 99 7.60 1.47 -15.87
C LEU A 99 8.87 1.31 -16.73
N SER A 100 9.38 2.40 -17.34
CA SER A 100 10.63 2.35 -18.13
C SER A 100 11.86 2.05 -17.26
N HIS A 101 11.77 2.30 -15.93
CA HIS A 101 12.83 1.98 -14.97
C HIS A 101 12.56 0.68 -14.18
N ARG A 102 11.65 -0.17 -14.65
CA ARG A 102 11.27 -1.42 -14.00
C ARG A 102 12.47 -2.27 -13.58
N ALA A 103 13.48 -2.39 -14.43
CA ALA A 103 14.68 -3.16 -14.13
C ALA A 103 15.46 -2.65 -12.91
N HIS A 104 15.43 -1.33 -12.65
CA HIS A 104 16.01 -0.74 -11.43
C HIS A 104 15.29 -1.22 -10.17
N PHE A 105 13.95 -1.23 -10.21
CA PHE A 105 13.16 -1.75 -9.09
C PHE A 105 13.38 -3.25 -8.91
N GLU A 106 13.26 -4.05 -9.94
CA GLU A 106 13.42 -5.52 -9.86
C GLU A 106 14.78 -5.94 -9.31
N LYS A 107 15.82 -5.18 -9.63
CA LYS A 107 17.17 -5.45 -9.14
C LYS A 107 17.35 -5.16 -7.65
N ASN A 108 16.75 -4.06 -7.15
CA ASN A 108 17.12 -3.50 -5.85
C ASN A 108 16.05 -3.74 -4.77
N ILE A 109 14.79 -3.98 -5.15
CA ILE A 109 13.65 -3.93 -4.22
C ILE A 109 13.77 -4.94 -3.08
N ASN A 110 14.21 -6.15 -3.35
CA ASN A 110 14.29 -7.22 -2.34
C ASN A 110 15.35 -6.90 -1.27
N GLU A 111 16.50 -6.38 -1.69
CA GLU A 111 17.57 -6.00 -0.76
C GLU A 111 17.09 -4.85 0.15
N VAL A 112 16.44 -3.84 -0.42
CA VAL A 112 15.89 -2.72 0.36
C VAL A 112 14.82 -3.19 1.32
N ILE A 113 13.92 -4.10 0.90
CA ILE A 113 12.88 -4.67 1.77
C ILE A 113 13.51 -5.39 2.97
N GLU A 114 14.45 -6.32 2.74
CA GLU A 114 15.04 -7.12 3.82
C GLU A 114 15.81 -6.23 4.81
N LYS A 115 16.61 -5.30 4.30
CA LYS A 115 17.33 -4.32 5.14
C LYS A 115 16.38 -3.50 5.99
N GLN A 116 15.31 -3.01 5.39
CA GLN A 116 14.35 -2.16 6.09
C GLN A 116 13.47 -2.96 7.06
N ALA A 117 13.09 -4.17 6.72
CA ALA A 117 12.35 -5.05 7.63
C ALA A 117 13.18 -5.39 8.87
N SER A 118 14.49 -5.64 8.70
CA SER A 118 15.41 -5.81 9.85
C SER A 118 15.46 -4.57 10.72
N TYR A 119 15.66 -3.40 10.11
CA TYR A 119 15.66 -2.12 10.82
C TYR A 119 14.37 -1.92 11.64
N PHE A 120 13.20 -2.22 11.08
CA PHE A 120 11.94 -2.09 11.81
C PHE A 120 11.85 -3.05 13.00
N ARG A 121 12.28 -4.31 12.85
CA ARG A 121 12.34 -5.27 13.96
C ARG A 121 13.28 -4.79 15.08
N ASP A 122 14.45 -4.32 14.72
CA ASP A 122 15.46 -3.82 15.66
C ASP A 122 14.98 -2.57 16.41
N ASN A 123 14.03 -1.82 15.83
CA ASN A 123 13.41 -0.64 16.42
C ASN A 123 12.01 -0.91 17.02
N GLY A 124 11.72 -2.16 17.39
CA GLY A 124 10.56 -2.51 18.21
C GLY A 124 9.31 -2.96 17.46
N VAL A 125 9.35 -3.12 16.13
CA VAL A 125 8.23 -3.70 15.39
C VAL A 125 8.25 -5.22 15.55
N GLY A 126 7.65 -5.72 16.64
CA GLY A 126 7.71 -7.14 17.04
C GLY A 126 6.90 -8.11 16.17
N ILE A 127 6.07 -7.61 15.25
CA ILE A 127 5.25 -8.43 14.34
C ILE A 127 5.92 -8.46 12.98
N ASP A 128 6.53 -9.58 12.59
CA ASP A 128 7.30 -9.73 11.34
C ASP A 128 6.49 -9.33 10.09
N ARG A 129 5.21 -9.67 10.05
CA ARG A 129 4.33 -9.29 8.94
C ARG A 129 4.15 -7.78 8.83
N VAL A 130 3.99 -7.08 9.94
CA VAL A 130 3.87 -5.62 9.96
C VAL A 130 5.19 -4.99 9.49
N ALA A 131 6.33 -5.47 10.00
CA ALA A 131 7.65 -5.00 9.58
C ALA A 131 7.85 -5.18 8.07
N LYS A 132 7.56 -6.34 7.51
CA LYS A 132 7.69 -6.61 6.08
C LYS A 132 6.76 -5.78 5.21
N ASN A 133 5.50 -5.65 5.57
CA ASN A 133 4.54 -4.86 4.78
C ASN A 133 4.95 -3.39 4.71
N HIS A 134 5.38 -2.80 5.83
CA HIS A 134 5.85 -1.42 5.85
C HIS A 134 7.21 -1.27 5.16
N ALA A 135 8.07 -2.29 5.19
CA ALA A 135 9.31 -2.31 4.43
C ALA A 135 9.09 -2.32 2.92
N VAL A 136 8.05 -3.02 2.44
CA VAL A 136 7.65 -2.99 1.01
C VAL A 136 7.22 -1.59 0.60
N ALA A 137 6.38 -0.93 1.41
CA ALA A 137 5.95 0.43 1.14
C ALA A 137 7.13 1.42 1.15
N TYR A 138 8.02 1.29 2.13
CA TYR A 138 9.25 2.08 2.20
C TYR A 138 10.12 1.86 0.96
N ALA A 139 10.39 0.61 0.59
CA ALA A 139 11.26 0.27 -0.53
C ALA A 139 10.76 0.86 -1.85
N GLY A 140 9.44 0.75 -2.11
CA GLY A 140 8.84 1.37 -3.29
C GLY A 140 9.03 2.88 -3.33
N ALA A 141 8.78 3.56 -2.20
CA ALA A 141 8.94 5.00 -2.09
C ALA A 141 10.41 5.45 -2.16
N ALA A 142 11.33 4.72 -1.51
CA ALA A 142 12.75 5.02 -1.53
C ALA A 142 13.36 4.89 -2.94
N LEU A 143 13.07 3.78 -3.63
CA LEU A 143 13.55 3.58 -5.00
C LEU A 143 12.93 4.58 -5.98
N LEU A 144 11.66 4.97 -5.77
CA LEU A 144 11.05 6.04 -6.55
C LEU A 144 11.76 7.39 -6.29
N ALA A 145 12.08 7.69 -5.03
CA ALA A 145 12.79 8.91 -4.66
C ALA A 145 14.21 8.97 -5.29
N GLU A 146 14.90 7.85 -5.41
CA GLU A 146 16.18 7.79 -6.11
C GLU A 146 16.07 8.21 -7.59
N LEU A 147 14.97 7.82 -8.24
CA LEU A 147 14.72 8.16 -9.65
C LEU A 147 14.28 9.62 -9.84
N VAL A 148 13.36 10.08 -9.02
CA VAL A 148 12.73 11.39 -9.16
C VAL A 148 13.56 12.48 -8.49
N LYS A 149 14.41 12.12 -7.53
CA LYS A 149 15.25 13.03 -6.73
C LYS A 149 14.44 14.21 -6.17
N PRO A 150 13.39 13.94 -5.38
CA PRO A 150 12.55 15.00 -4.83
C PRO A 150 13.38 15.86 -3.87
N THR A 151 13.14 17.16 -3.90
CA THR A 151 13.84 18.13 -3.05
C THR A 151 13.32 18.15 -1.60
N ILE A 152 12.22 17.48 -1.32
CA ILE A 152 11.42 17.71 -0.10
C ILE A 152 11.59 16.60 0.95
N HIS A 153 11.98 15.37 0.60
CA HIS A 153 12.09 14.27 1.57
C HIS A 153 13.46 13.60 1.49
N THR A 154 14.13 13.59 2.63
CA THR A 154 15.32 12.76 2.82
C THR A 154 14.90 11.30 3.11
N GLY A 155 15.78 10.35 2.80
CA GLY A 155 15.54 8.94 3.14
C GLY A 155 15.27 8.73 4.64
N GLU A 156 15.86 9.56 5.51
CA GLU A 156 15.65 9.54 6.95
C GLU A 156 14.22 9.92 7.35
N SER A 157 13.62 10.95 6.73
CA SER A 157 12.25 11.33 7.03
C SER A 157 11.24 10.27 6.59
N LEU A 158 11.46 9.64 5.44
CA LEU A 158 10.64 8.54 4.96
C LEU A 158 10.76 7.32 5.88
N GLN A 159 11.98 7.01 6.35
CA GLN A 159 12.24 5.90 7.27
C GLN A 159 11.54 6.11 8.62
N ALA A 160 11.67 7.30 9.19
CA ALA A 160 11.02 7.66 10.45
C ALA A 160 9.49 7.61 10.33
N TYR A 161 8.93 8.13 9.24
CA TYR A 161 7.49 8.09 8.99
C TYR A 161 6.96 6.66 8.89
N THR A 162 7.61 5.81 8.11
CA THR A 162 7.18 4.43 7.92
C THR A 162 7.37 3.58 9.17
N LEU A 163 8.39 3.84 9.99
CA LEU A 163 8.57 3.24 11.31
C LEU A 163 7.40 3.62 12.24
N LYS A 164 7.08 4.91 12.33
CA LYS A 164 5.96 5.39 13.15
C LYS A 164 4.64 4.75 12.72
N ALA A 165 4.40 4.63 11.41
CA ALA A 165 3.22 3.97 10.89
C ALA A 165 3.17 2.47 11.26
N ALA A 166 4.31 1.77 11.21
CA ALA A 166 4.41 0.37 11.62
C ALA A 166 4.16 0.20 13.13
N MET A 167 4.74 1.05 13.97
CA MET A 167 4.57 1.03 15.43
C MET A 167 3.11 1.26 15.83
N SER A 168 2.41 2.19 15.18
CA SER A 168 1.00 2.45 15.47
C SER A 168 0.09 1.24 15.23
N LYS A 169 0.48 0.29 14.37
CA LYS A 169 -0.27 -0.96 14.16
C LYS A 169 -0.12 -1.95 15.30
N ILE A 170 0.99 -1.91 16.03
CA ILE A 170 1.24 -2.78 17.18
C ILE A 170 0.48 -2.30 18.40
N GLU A 171 0.46 -0.99 18.63
CA GLU A 171 -0.23 -0.38 19.77
C GLU A 171 -1.76 -0.55 19.72
N THR A 172 -2.32 -0.69 18.51
CA THR A 172 -3.76 -0.88 18.29
C THR A 172 -4.17 -2.34 18.09
N SER A 173 -3.24 -3.25 18.23
CA SER A 173 -3.42 -4.71 18.07
C SER A 173 -3.50 -5.41 19.42
#